data_7e571b1505b1cd747191bae2c7a2fac5
#
_entry.id   7e571b1505b1cd747191bae2c7a2fac5
#
_cell.length_a   1.000
_cell.length_b   1.000
_cell.length_c   1.000
_cell.angle_alpha   90.00
_cell.angle_beta   90.00
_cell.angle_gamma   90.00
#
_symmetry.space_group_name_H-M   'P 1'
#
loop_
_entity.id
_entity.type
_entity.pdbx_description
1 polymer ?
#
loop_
_entity_poly.entity_id
_entity_poly.type
_entity_poly.pdbx_seq_one_letter_code
_entity_poly.pdbx_strand_id
1 'polypeptide(L)'
;MTNQLQVAAPPLSADAKKVLDFWLQENTQPFWFAKDEDFDKTVTAKFLATLEQAKRGELGDWRASTKGRLAEIIVLDQFSRNIFRDSSQAFAQDGMALVLAQEIVKQPDFDKLNQDERNFALMPFMHAESAKIHQQALPLFKKYASADTLAFEYKHQAIIERFGRYPHRNAILGRQSSEDEIAFLQQPNSSF
;
A
#
# COMPACT_ATOMS: atom_id res chain seq x y z
N MET A 1 -30.82 -6.60 30.52
CA MET A 1 -29.43 -6.12 30.52
C MET A 1 -28.59 -7.22 29.91
N THR A 2 -28.36 -7.15 28.61
CA THR A 2 -27.55 -8.13 27.87
C THR A 2 -26.08 -7.74 28.02
N ASN A 3 -25.37 -8.52 28.84
CA ASN A 3 -23.92 -8.41 29.03
C ASN A 3 -23.25 -8.84 27.71
N GLN A 4 -22.89 -7.91 26.84
CA GLN A 4 -22.03 -8.18 25.70
C GLN A 4 -20.64 -8.48 26.25
N LEU A 5 -20.32 -9.78 26.30
CA LEU A 5 -18.95 -10.25 26.50
C LEU A 5 -18.09 -9.56 25.42
N GLN A 6 -17.25 -8.61 25.82
CA GLN A 6 -16.18 -8.10 24.96
C GLN A 6 -15.22 -9.26 24.68
N VAL A 7 -15.42 -9.90 23.54
CA VAL A 7 -14.44 -10.88 23.04
C VAL A 7 -13.17 -10.08 22.76
N ALA A 8 -12.10 -10.36 23.49
CA ALA A 8 -10.81 -9.74 23.26
C ALA A 8 -10.40 -9.98 21.80
N ALA A 9 -9.92 -8.94 21.14
CA ALA A 9 -9.40 -9.09 19.78
C ALA A 9 -8.32 -10.18 19.76
N PRO A 10 -8.34 -11.08 18.77
CA PRO A 10 -7.35 -12.15 18.69
C PRO A 10 -5.94 -11.58 18.62
N PRO A 11 -4.94 -12.26 19.20
CA PRO A 11 -3.56 -11.77 19.21
C PRO A 11 -3.03 -11.64 17.79
N LEU A 12 -2.18 -10.62 17.58
CA LEU A 12 -1.46 -10.44 16.32
C LEU A 12 -0.58 -11.66 16.05
N SER A 13 -0.66 -12.22 14.83
CA SER A 13 0.21 -13.30 14.37
C SER A 13 1.69 -12.91 14.53
N ALA A 14 2.53 -13.86 14.94
CA ALA A 14 3.97 -13.62 15.11
C ALA A 14 4.63 -13.17 13.81
N ASP A 15 4.22 -13.70 12.65
CA ASP A 15 4.78 -13.32 11.35
C ASP A 15 4.26 -11.96 10.89
N ALA A 16 2.99 -11.64 11.14
CA ALA A 16 2.47 -10.28 10.92
C ALA A 16 3.22 -9.25 11.77
N LYS A 17 3.53 -9.61 13.03
CA LYS A 17 4.35 -8.76 13.91
C LYS A 17 5.74 -8.52 13.35
N LYS A 18 6.41 -9.55 12.80
CA LYS A 18 7.74 -9.40 12.18
C LYS A 18 7.72 -8.42 11.00
N VAL A 19 6.66 -8.45 10.17
CA VAL A 19 6.47 -7.51 9.07
C VAL A 19 6.37 -6.08 9.59
N LEU A 20 5.49 -5.84 10.57
CA LEU A 20 5.31 -4.49 11.15
C LEU A 20 6.55 -3.99 11.87
N ASP A 21 7.18 -4.84 12.70
CA ASP A 21 8.41 -4.51 13.42
C ASP A 21 9.55 -4.16 12.45
N PHE A 22 9.64 -4.83 11.31
CA PHE A 22 10.65 -4.52 10.30
C PHE A 22 10.33 -3.23 9.56
N TRP A 23 9.09 -3.08 9.06
CA TRP A 23 8.74 -1.98 8.16
C TRP A 23 8.60 -0.64 8.86
N LEU A 24 8.08 -0.64 10.10
CA LEU A 24 7.75 0.60 10.84
C LEU A 24 8.87 1.04 11.81
N GLN A 25 10.08 0.52 11.68
CA GLN A 25 11.24 0.96 12.46
C GLN A 25 11.80 2.28 11.92
N GLU A 26 12.36 3.12 12.81
CA GLU A 26 12.99 4.39 12.43
C GLU A 26 14.09 4.22 11.36
N ASN A 27 14.89 3.16 11.44
CA ASN A 27 15.99 2.91 10.50
C ASN A 27 15.53 2.45 9.12
N THR A 28 14.26 2.10 8.93
CA THR A 28 13.68 1.75 7.62
C THR A 28 12.98 2.91 6.95
N GLN A 29 12.58 3.93 7.69
CA GLN A 29 11.87 5.10 7.16
C GLN A 29 12.58 5.79 5.98
N PRO A 30 13.91 5.97 5.97
CA PRO A 30 14.62 6.58 4.85
C PRO A 30 14.46 5.83 3.52
N PHE A 31 14.12 4.53 3.58
CA PHE A 31 14.01 3.65 2.40
C PHE A 31 12.59 3.48 1.88
N TRP A 32 11.55 3.93 2.60
CA TRP A 32 10.16 3.69 2.20
C TRP A 32 9.82 4.15 0.78
N PHE A 33 10.42 5.28 0.37
CA PHE A 33 10.17 5.91 -0.93
C PHE A 33 11.45 6.10 -1.75
N ALA A 34 12.55 5.49 -1.31
CA ALA A 34 13.83 5.54 -2.00
C ALA A 34 14.06 4.28 -2.84
N LYS A 35 14.82 4.42 -3.94
CA LYS A 35 15.36 3.28 -4.66
C LYS A 35 16.71 2.90 -4.04
N ASP A 36 16.75 1.79 -3.31
CA ASP A 36 17.95 1.26 -2.66
C ASP A 36 18.02 -0.26 -2.87
N GLU A 37 19.02 -0.69 -3.66
CA GLU A 37 19.15 -2.11 -4.03
C GLU A 37 19.48 -3.02 -2.84
N ASP A 38 20.21 -2.55 -1.85
CA ASP A 38 20.61 -3.37 -0.69
C ASP A 38 19.43 -3.51 0.28
N PHE A 39 18.60 -2.47 0.39
CA PHE A 39 17.34 -2.57 1.10
C PHE A 39 16.38 -3.53 0.38
N ASP A 40 16.26 -3.46 -0.95
CA ASP A 40 15.43 -4.38 -1.75
C ASP A 40 15.88 -5.84 -1.59
N LYS A 41 17.20 -6.11 -1.58
CA LYS A 41 17.76 -7.44 -1.29
C LYS A 41 17.40 -7.91 0.13
N THR A 42 17.44 -6.99 1.10
CA THR A 42 17.10 -7.29 2.50
C THR A 42 15.61 -7.67 2.63
N VAL A 43 14.71 -6.89 2.00
CA VAL A 43 13.27 -7.20 1.95
C VAL A 43 13.04 -8.55 1.28
N THR A 44 13.71 -8.80 0.14
CA THR A 44 13.62 -10.06 -0.59
C THR A 44 14.03 -11.26 0.27
N ALA A 45 15.20 -11.18 0.90
CA ALA A 45 15.72 -12.28 1.72
C ALA A 45 14.82 -12.60 2.92
N LYS A 46 14.16 -11.59 3.49
CA LYS A 46 13.32 -11.76 4.68
C LYS A 46 11.89 -12.15 4.36
N PHE A 47 11.30 -11.63 3.27
CA PHE A 47 9.85 -11.62 3.09
C PHE A 47 9.35 -12.16 1.74
N LEU A 48 10.22 -12.63 0.83
CA LEU A 48 9.76 -13.24 -0.43
C LEU A 48 8.79 -14.41 -0.17
N ALA A 49 9.11 -15.31 0.77
CA ALA A 49 8.23 -16.43 1.09
C ALA A 49 6.86 -15.96 1.63
N THR A 50 6.87 -14.92 2.47
CA THR A 50 5.64 -14.32 3.00
C THR A 50 4.81 -13.67 1.89
N LEU A 51 5.46 -12.97 0.95
CA LEU A 51 4.77 -12.40 -0.21
C LEU A 51 4.15 -13.50 -1.09
N GLU A 52 4.87 -14.60 -1.33
CA GLU A 52 4.32 -15.72 -2.08
C GLU A 52 3.10 -16.35 -1.38
N GLN A 53 3.08 -16.43 -0.06
CA GLN A 53 1.91 -16.86 0.71
C GLN A 53 0.75 -15.85 0.57
N ALA A 54 1.04 -14.54 0.69
CA ALA A 54 0.05 -13.48 0.53
C ALA A 54 -0.63 -13.54 -0.86
N LYS A 55 0.16 -13.70 -1.93
CA LYS A 55 -0.32 -13.83 -3.32
C LYS A 55 -1.30 -15.00 -3.51
N ARG A 56 -1.16 -16.06 -2.71
CA ARG A 56 -2.07 -17.22 -2.72
C ARG A 56 -3.24 -17.09 -1.75
N GLY A 57 -3.33 -15.95 -1.02
CA GLY A 57 -4.39 -15.74 -0.01
C GLY A 57 -4.20 -16.53 1.29
N GLU A 58 -3.01 -17.08 1.53
CA GLU A 58 -2.71 -17.95 2.67
C GLU A 58 -2.55 -17.21 4.02
N LEU A 59 -2.55 -15.87 4.00
CA LEU A 59 -2.42 -15.04 5.20
C LEU A 59 -3.78 -14.64 5.83
N GLY A 60 -4.86 -15.35 5.48
CA GLY A 60 -6.22 -15.04 5.92
C GLY A 60 -6.37 -14.88 7.44
N ASP A 61 -5.66 -15.69 8.22
CA ASP A 61 -5.69 -15.64 9.68
C ASP A 61 -5.15 -14.31 10.27
N TRP A 62 -4.27 -13.61 9.53
CA TRP A 62 -3.78 -12.30 9.97
C TRP A 62 -4.91 -11.26 10.04
N ARG A 63 -5.93 -11.42 9.22
CA ARG A 63 -7.08 -10.50 9.10
C ARG A 63 -7.99 -10.50 10.32
N ALA A 64 -7.75 -11.37 11.31
CA ALA A 64 -8.44 -11.36 12.58
C ALA A 64 -8.19 -10.08 13.40
N SER A 65 -7.10 -9.35 13.15
CA SER A 65 -6.78 -8.08 13.80
C SER A 65 -6.52 -6.96 12.77
N THR A 66 -6.77 -5.70 13.16
CA THR A 66 -6.51 -4.54 12.30
C THR A 66 -5.03 -4.42 11.95
N LYS A 67 -4.12 -4.67 12.90
CA LYS A 67 -2.68 -4.68 12.63
C LYS A 67 -2.24 -5.84 11.73
N GLY A 68 -2.87 -6.99 11.83
CA GLY A 68 -2.60 -8.11 10.92
C GLY A 68 -3.04 -7.81 9.48
N ARG A 69 -4.17 -7.14 9.29
CA ARG A 69 -4.61 -6.62 7.97
C ARG A 69 -3.60 -5.62 7.40
N LEU A 70 -3.09 -4.71 8.25
CA LEU A 70 -2.06 -3.76 7.83
C LEU A 70 -0.77 -4.48 7.39
N ALA A 71 -0.33 -5.49 8.14
CA ALA A 71 0.85 -6.26 7.77
C ALA A 71 0.69 -6.93 6.39
N GLU A 72 -0.48 -7.52 6.10
CA GLU A 72 -0.77 -8.11 4.80
C GLU A 72 -0.81 -7.07 3.68
N ILE A 73 -1.36 -5.88 3.93
CA ILE A 73 -1.33 -4.75 2.99
C ILE A 73 0.11 -4.34 2.67
N ILE A 74 0.97 -4.18 3.69
CA ILE A 74 2.39 -3.84 3.50
C ILE A 74 3.10 -4.90 2.66
N VAL A 75 2.85 -6.18 2.92
CA VAL A 75 3.44 -7.27 2.13
C VAL A 75 3.01 -7.19 0.67
N LEU A 76 1.72 -7.01 0.40
CA LEU A 76 1.18 -7.01 -0.97
C LEU A 76 1.51 -5.73 -1.74
N ASP A 77 1.47 -4.57 -1.08
CA ASP A 77 1.66 -3.28 -1.72
C ASP A 77 3.13 -2.84 -1.74
N GLN A 78 3.79 -2.82 -0.58
CA GLN A 78 5.14 -2.28 -0.46
C GLN A 78 6.22 -3.31 -0.81
N PHE A 79 6.16 -4.51 -0.24
CA PHE A 79 7.18 -5.52 -0.51
C PHE A 79 7.16 -6.00 -1.96
N SER A 80 6.00 -6.02 -2.64
CA SER A 80 5.95 -6.28 -4.08
C SER A 80 6.78 -5.26 -4.87
N ARG A 81 6.71 -3.98 -4.50
CA ARG A 81 7.48 -2.91 -5.13
C ARG A 81 8.98 -3.04 -4.89
N ASN A 82 9.40 -3.41 -3.69
CA ASN A 82 10.82 -3.64 -3.40
C ASN A 82 11.34 -4.92 -4.09
N ILE A 83 10.64 -6.06 -3.90
CA ILE A 83 11.11 -7.37 -4.37
C ILE A 83 11.12 -7.48 -5.90
N PHE A 84 10.15 -6.88 -6.55
CA PHE A 84 9.97 -6.95 -8.00
C PHE A 84 10.17 -5.60 -8.70
N ARG A 85 11.05 -4.76 -8.14
CA ARG A 85 11.35 -3.44 -8.70
C ARG A 85 11.69 -3.55 -10.19
N ASP A 86 11.25 -2.56 -10.95
CA ASP A 86 11.42 -2.48 -12.40
C ASP A 86 10.78 -3.66 -13.18
N SER A 87 9.82 -4.36 -12.57
CA SER A 87 9.07 -5.47 -13.17
C SER A 87 7.56 -5.26 -13.02
N SER A 88 6.77 -5.81 -13.93
CA SER A 88 5.30 -5.79 -13.86
C SER A 88 4.75 -6.47 -12.59
N GLN A 89 5.50 -7.39 -12.01
CA GLN A 89 5.14 -8.06 -10.77
C GLN A 89 5.07 -7.10 -9.57
N ALA A 90 5.76 -5.96 -9.62
CA ALA A 90 5.70 -4.91 -8.59
C ALA A 90 4.27 -4.38 -8.35
N PHE A 91 3.42 -4.42 -9.38
CA PHE A 91 2.05 -3.91 -9.35
C PHE A 91 0.98 -5.02 -9.40
N ALA A 92 1.39 -6.28 -9.52
CA ALA A 92 0.46 -7.39 -9.74
C ALA A 92 -0.51 -7.63 -8.57
N GLN A 93 -0.17 -7.16 -7.37
CA GLN A 93 -0.99 -7.34 -6.17
C GLN A 93 -1.76 -6.07 -5.76
N ASP A 94 -1.69 -4.98 -6.53
CA ASP A 94 -2.36 -3.71 -6.22
C ASP A 94 -3.87 -3.89 -5.98
N GLY A 95 -4.53 -4.72 -6.79
CA GLY A 95 -5.96 -5.01 -6.63
C GLY A 95 -6.30 -5.72 -5.32
N MET A 96 -5.49 -6.69 -4.90
CA MET A 96 -5.69 -7.41 -3.63
C MET A 96 -5.41 -6.48 -2.44
N ALA A 97 -4.33 -5.71 -2.50
CA ALA A 97 -3.99 -4.72 -1.49
C ALA A 97 -5.11 -3.68 -1.34
N LEU A 98 -5.69 -3.20 -2.45
CA LEU A 98 -6.81 -2.27 -2.44
C LEU A 98 -8.06 -2.83 -1.75
N VAL A 99 -8.44 -4.08 -2.05
CA VAL A 99 -9.58 -4.72 -1.38
C VAL A 99 -9.35 -4.81 0.13
N LEU A 100 -8.15 -5.17 0.57
CA LEU A 100 -7.80 -5.20 1.99
C LEU A 100 -7.80 -3.80 2.62
N ALA A 101 -7.34 -2.78 1.88
CA ALA A 101 -7.40 -1.39 2.33
C ALA A 101 -8.86 -0.90 2.50
N GLN A 102 -9.77 -1.29 1.61
CA GLN A 102 -11.19 -1.00 1.75
C GLN A 102 -11.84 -1.68 2.97
N GLU A 103 -11.32 -2.82 3.39
CA GLU A 103 -11.82 -3.52 4.57
C GLU A 103 -11.18 -3.04 5.88
N ILE A 104 -9.89 -2.67 5.89
CA ILE A 104 -9.23 -2.21 7.11
C ILE A 104 -9.80 -0.87 7.60
N VAL A 105 -10.15 0.06 6.70
CA VAL A 105 -10.71 1.37 7.07
C VAL A 105 -12.10 1.29 7.72
N LYS A 106 -12.77 0.14 7.62
CA LYS A 106 -14.07 -0.13 8.26
C LYS A 106 -13.91 -0.73 9.67
N GLN A 107 -12.70 -1.09 10.08
CA GLN A 107 -12.50 -1.71 11.39
C GLN A 107 -12.74 -0.69 12.52
N PRO A 108 -13.39 -1.10 13.62
CA PRO A 108 -13.78 -0.18 14.69
C PRO A 108 -12.59 0.42 15.45
N ASP A 109 -11.40 -0.15 15.28
CA ASP A 109 -10.15 0.29 15.90
C ASP A 109 -9.14 0.84 14.89
N PHE A 110 -9.57 1.15 13.65
CA PHE A 110 -8.71 1.76 12.62
C PHE A 110 -8.11 3.09 13.08
N ASP A 111 -8.87 3.90 13.81
CA ASP A 111 -8.43 5.18 14.36
C ASP A 111 -7.39 5.05 15.49
N LYS A 112 -7.21 3.84 16.07
CA LYS A 112 -6.15 3.55 17.04
C LYS A 112 -4.80 3.26 16.42
N LEU A 113 -4.73 3.04 15.11
CA LEU A 113 -3.48 2.97 14.38
C LEU A 113 -2.72 4.30 14.52
N ASN A 114 -1.38 4.24 14.60
CA ASN A 114 -0.57 5.46 14.58
C ASN A 114 -0.56 6.09 13.16
N GLN A 115 0.10 7.24 13.01
CA GLN A 115 0.06 8.00 11.76
C GLN A 115 0.66 7.22 10.58
N ASP A 116 1.81 6.58 10.77
CA ASP A 116 2.47 5.82 9.71
C ASP A 116 1.66 4.57 9.33
N GLU A 117 1.12 3.86 10.33
CA GLU A 117 0.23 2.73 10.12
C GLU A 117 -1.00 3.11 9.27
N ARG A 118 -1.62 4.27 9.55
CA ARG A 118 -2.74 4.78 8.74
C ARG A 118 -2.31 5.18 7.34
N ASN A 119 -1.15 5.82 7.20
CA ASN A 119 -0.63 6.18 5.89
C ASN A 119 -0.46 4.95 5.01
N PHE A 120 0.21 3.89 5.51
CA PHE A 120 0.38 2.64 4.75
C PHE A 120 -0.93 1.90 4.48
N ALA A 121 -1.88 1.93 5.40
CA ALA A 121 -3.21 1.36 5.16
C ALA A 121 -3.98 2.07 4.03
N LEU A 122 -3.69 3.34 3.78
CA LEU A 122 -4.35 4.14 2.72
C LEU A 122 -3.60 4.10 1.37
N MET A 123 -2.32 3.73 1.33
CA MET A 123 -1.54 3.73 0.09
C MET A 123 -2.14 2.92 -1.06
N PRO A 124 -2.76 1.76 -0.86
CA PRO A 124 -3.37 1.03 -1.97
C PRO A 124 -4.48 1.81 -2.72
N PHE A 125 -5.17 2.74 -2.04
CA PHE A 125 -6.11 3.64 -2.72
C PHE A 125 -5.37 4.61 -3.65
N MET A 126 -4.24 5.19 -3.16
CA MET A 126 -3.38 6.09 -3.93
C MET A 126 -2.77 5.39 -5.16
N HIS A 127 -2.50 4.10 -5.05
CA HIS A 127 -1.89 3.29 -6.13
C HIS A 127 -2.90 2.82 -7.19
N ALA A 128 -4.20 2.99 -6.96
CA ALA A 128 -5.24 2.51 -7.86
C ALA A 128 -5.34 3.34 -9.14
N GLU A 129 -5.35 2.69 -10.30
CA GLU A 129 -5.61 3.34 -11.59
C GLU A 129 -7.13 3.51 -11.82
N SER A 130 -7.81 4.25 -10.90
CA SER A 130 -9.26 4.47 -10.93
C SER A 130 -9.67 5.80 -10.31
N ALA A 131 -10.15 6.74 -11.11
CA ALA A 131 -10.65 8.03 -10.64
C ALA A 131 -11.76 7.87 -9.58
N LYS A 132 -12.63 6.85 -9.72
CA LYS A 132 -13.67 6.54 -8.74
C LYS A 132 -13.07 6.18 -7.38
N ILE A 133 -12.00 5.39 -7.35
CA ILE A 133 -11.34 4.99 -6.10
C ILE A 133 -10.72 6.22 -5.43
N HIS A 134 -10.00 7.08 -6.15
CA HIS A 134 -9.46 8.32 -5.61
C HIS A 134 -10.54 9.24 -5.03
N GLN A 135 -11.65 9.43 -5.74
CA GLN A 135 -12.78 10.22 -5.24
C GLN A 135 -13.38 9.65 -3.94
N GLN A 136 -13.50 8.33 -3.84
CA GLN A 136 -14.00 7.66 -2.64
C GLN A 136 -13.00 7.71 -1.48
N ALA A 137 -11.70 7.67 -1.77
CA ALA A 137 -10.63 7.66 -0.79
C ALA A 137 -10.30 9.06 -0.24
N LEU A 138 -10.50 10.12 -1.01
CA LEU A 138 -10.13 11.49 -0.61
C LEU A 138 -10.66 11.91 0.78
N PRO A 139 -11.90 11.60 1.19
CA PRO A 139 -12.37 11.87 2.55
C PRO A 139 -11.58 11.10 3.62
N LEU A 140 -11.10 9.87 3.31
CA LEU A 140 -10.29 9.06 4.22
C LEU A 140 -8.90 9.67 4.39
N PHE A 141 -8.25 10.09 3.28
CA PHE A 141 -6.96 10.79 3.34
C PHE A 141 -7.07 12.09 4.13
N LYS A 142 -8.11 12.90 3.90
CA LYS A 142 -8.35 14.14 4.66
C LYS A 142 -8.52 13.90 6.15
N LYS A 143 -9.09 12.77 6.55
CA LYS A 143 -9.37 12.45 7.95
C LYS A 143 -8.20 11.79 8.66
N TYR A 144 -7.46 10.92 7.98
CA TYR A 144 -6.56 9.97 8.63
C TYR A 144 -5.10 10.09 8.20
N ALA A 145 -4.80 10.61 7.00
CA ALA A 145 -3.45 10.71 6.51
C ALA A 145 -2.68 11.89 7.10
N SER A 146 -1.36 11.84 7.04
CA SER A 146 -0.51 13.00 7.27
C SER A 146 -0.70 14.05 6.16
N ALA A 147 -0.31 15.30 6.44
CA ALA A 147 -0.38 16.38 5.45
C ALA A 147 0.40 16.04 4.17
N ASP A 148 1.58 15.44 4.32
CA ASP A 148 2.42 15.04 3.19
C ASP A 148 1.77 13.93 2.37
N THR A 149 1.25 12.89 3.03
CA THR A 149 0.53 11.79 2.36
C THR A 149 -0.71 12.29 1.62
N LEU A 150 -1.47 13.21 2.22
CA LEU A 150 -2.60 13.86 1.53
C LEU A 150 -2.15 14.68 0.31
N ALA A 151 -1.03 15.40 0.41
CA ALA A 151 -0.48 16.14 -0.72
C ALA A 151 -0.04 15.21 -1.86
N PHE A 152 0.51 14.04 -1.55
CA PHE A 152 0.81 13.01 -2.54
C PHE A 152 -0.46 12.43 -3.17
N GLU A 153 -1.51 12.17 -2.38
CA GLU A 153 -2.79 11.71 -2.94
C GLU A 153 -3.35 12.69 -3.97
N TYR A 154 -3.31 13.99 -3.72
CA TYR A 154 -3.75 14.99 -4.71
C TYR A 154 -2.96 14.93 -6.01
N LYS A 155 -1.63 14.69 -5.94
CA LYS A 155 -0.81 14.55 -7.14
C LYS A 155 -1.16 13.30 -7.93
N HIS A 156 -1.37 12.18 -7.24
CA HIS A 156 -1.78 10.91 -7.85
C HIS A 156 -3.15 11.02 -8.49
N GLN A 157 -4.12 11.58 -7.75
CA GLN A 157 -5.46 11.83 -8.26
C GLN A 157 -5.46 12.65 -9.54
N ALA A 158 -4.69 13.74 -9.60
CA ALA A 158 -4.58 14.60 -10.78
C ALA A 158 -4.06 13.84 -12.02
N ILE A 159 -3.12 12.91 -11.84
CA ILE A 159 -2.62 12.06 -12.92
C ILE A 159 -3.73 11.10 -13.40
N ILE A 160 -4.43 10.46 -12.48
CA ILE A 160 -5.51 9.53 -12.82
C ILE A 160 -6.71 10.25 -13.44
N GLU A 161 -7.04 11.45 -13.00
CA GLU A 161 -8.08 12.28 -13.63
C GLU A 161 -7.72 12.66 -15.06
N ARG A 162 -6.43 12.92 -15.35
CA ARG A 162 -5.95 13.30 -16.66
C ARG A 162 -5.81 12.13 -17.62
N PHE A 163 -5.23 11.00 -17.17
CA PHE A 163 -4.81 9.90 -18.05
C PHE A 163 -5.58 8.60 -17.81
N GLY A 164 -6.33 8.48 -16.71
CA GLY A 164 -6.99 7.24 -16.30
C GLY A 164 -6.05 6.13 -15.83
N ARG A 165 -4.74 6.39 -15.85
CA ARG A 165 -3.67 5.46 -15.49
C ARG A 165 -2.41 6.21 -15.12
N TYR A 166 -1.41 5.50 -14.58
CA TYR A 166 -0.08 6.04 -14.30
C TYR A 166 0.84 5.86 -15.51
N PRO A 167 1.19 6.93 -16.26
CA PRO A 167 2.05 6.83 -17.45
C PRO A 167 3.42 6.22 -17.18
N HIS A 168 4.01 6.45 -15.99
CA HIS A 168 5.32 5.90 -15.63
C HIS A 168 5.32 4.36 -15.54
N ARG A 169 4.15 3.72 -15.40
CA ARG A 169 4.03 2.25 -15.40
C ARG A 169 3.92 1.67 -16.80
N ASN A 170 3.69 2.50 -17.84
CA ASN A 170 3.37 2.01 -19.17
C ASN A 170 4.45 1.10 -19.74
N ALA A 171 5.71 1.52 -19.72
CA ALA A 171 6.81 0.71 -20.26
C ALA A 171 6.92 -0.65 -19.54
N ILE A 172 6.86 -0.65 -18.21
CA ILE A 172 6.97 -1.86 -17.37
C ILE A 172 5.80 -2.82 -17.61
N LEU A 173 4.59 -2.26 -17.85
CA LEU A 173 3.37 -3.05 -18.08
C LEU A 173 3.14 -3.37 -19.57
N GLY A 174 4.08 -3.04 -20.46
CA GLY A 174 3.95 -3.27 -21.89
C GLY A 174 2.84 -2.45 -22.56
N ARG A 175 2.46 -1.30 -21.97
CA ARG A 175 1.42 -0.40 -22.49
C ARG A 175 2.08 0.68 -23.35
N GLN A 176 1.48 0.98 -24.49
CA GLN A 176 1.92 2.09 -25.34
C GLN A 176 1.49 3.43 -24.70
N SER A 177 2.44 4.37 -24.61
CA SER A 177 2.16 5.75 -24.16
C SER A 177 1.62 6.59 -25.31
N SER A 178 0.66 7.48 -25.02
CA SER A 178 0.23 8.54 -25.92
C SER A 178 1.29 9.67 -25.99
N GLU A 179 1.16 10.57 -26.97
CA GLU A 179 2.04 11.75 -27.07
C GLU A 179 1.95 12.63 -25.82
N ASP A 180 0.74 12.83 -25.29
CA ASP A 180 0.51 13.58 -24.06
C ASP A 180 1.15 12.92 -22.83
N GLU A 181 1.12 11.60 -22.73
CA GLU A 181 1.78 10.86 -21.65
C GLU A 181 3.31 10.95 -21.78
N ILE A 182 3.86 10.87 -23.00
CA ILE A 182 5.29 11.05 -23.25
C ILE A 182 5.73 12.46 -22.83
N ALA A 183 4.98 13.49 -23.22
CA ALA A 183 5.26 14.87 -22.84
C ALA A 183 5.16 15.08 -21.32
N PHE A 184 4.19 14.44 -20.66
CA PHE A 184 4.04 14.47 -19.20
C PHE A 184 5.24 13.81 -18.49
N LEU A 185 5.73 12.67 -18.98
CA LEU A 185 6.87 11.96 -18.39
C LEU A 185 8.19 12.75 -18.41
N GLN A 186 8.29 13.82 -19.20
CA GLN A 186 9.44 14.72 -19.19
C GLN A 186 9.36 15.82 -18.11
N GLN A 187 8.24 15.90 -17.39
CA GLN A 187 8.01 16.93 -16.38
C GLN A 187 8.48 16.46 -14.99
N PRO A 188 8.85 17.37 -14.09
CA PRO A 188 9.08 17.04 -12.67
C PRO A 188 7.82 16.45 -12.04
N ASN A 189 8.00 15.49 -11.11
CA ASN A 189 6.91 14.79 -10.43
C ASN A 189 5.98 13.97 -11.35
N SER A 190 6.48 13.50 -12.48
CA SER A 190 5.74 12.62 -13.40
C SER A 190 5.80 11.14 -13.02
N SER A 191 6.62 10.79 -12.02
CA SER A 191 6.77 9.43 -11.45
C SER A 191 6.97 9.51 -9.94
N PHE A 192 6.64 8.41 -9.25
CA PHE A 192 6.70 8.27 -7.79
C PHE A 192 7.40 6.97 -7.42
#